data_ab49ff3d2a2c1c3f4715779fe2fac6f0
#
_entry.id   ab49ff3d2a2c1c3f4715779fe2fac6f0
#
_cell.length_a   1.000
_cell.length_b   1.000
_cell.length_c   1.000
_cell.angle_alpha   90.00
_cell.angle_beta   90.00
_cell.angle_gamma   90.00
#
_symmetry.space_group_name_H-M   'P 1'
#
loop_
_entity.id
_entity.type
_entity.pdbx_description
1 polymer ?
#
loop_
_entity_poly.entity_id
_entity_poly.type
_entity_poly.pdbx_seq_one_letter_code
_entity_poly.pdbx_strand_id
1 'polypeptide(L)'
;MSRLSTGLRAGAVFLSLALAAAVFPKTAVADSTEDFPIPRRQIATTCDAEQYLAAARDTSPIYYQRYMIDFHNRPADIQQGAIDRIHWFYSLDSAGRRQYSEDTATNIYYEQMATHWGNWAKIFFNNKGVVAKATDVCEQYPKGDMSVWDWTA
;
A
#
# COMPACT_ATOMS: atom_id res chain seq x y z
N MET A 1 -15.96 -52.67 -74.92
CA MET A 1 -14.55 -52.87 -74.55
C MET A 1 -14.16 -51.74 -73.55
N SER A 2 -14.15 -52.13 -72.35
CA SER A 2 -13.90 -51.29 -71.20
C SER A 2 -12.44 -50.96 -70.97
N ARG A 3 -12.11 -49.78 -70.54
CA ARG A 3 -10.87 -49.52 -69.79
C ARG A 3 -11.20 -48.65 -68.53
N LEU A 4 -11.07 -49.30 -67.39
CA LEU A 4 -10.99 -48.64 -66.09
C LEU A 4 -9.67 -47.89 -66.00
N SER A 5 -9.68 -46.64 -65.60
CA SER A 5 -8.51 -45.94 -65.10
C SER A 5 -8.75 -45.53 -63.64
N THR A 6 -7.96 -46.15 -62.77
CA THR A 6 -7.98 -45.97 -61.32
C THR A 6 -7.11 -44.71 -61.00
N GLY A 7 -7.76 -43.63 -60.58
CA GLY A 7 -7.08 -42.43 -60.12
C GLY A 7 -6.77 -42.53 -58.64
N LEU A 8 -5.50 -42.64 -58.32
CA LEU A 8 -4.96 -42.61 -56.97
C LEU A 8 -4.92 -41.15 -56.45
N ARG A 9 -5.78 -40.82 -55.49
CA ARG A 9 -5.72 -39.52 -54.81
C ARG A 9 -4.82 -39.63 -53.61
N ALA A 10 -3.64 -39.03 -53.68
CA ALA A 10 -2.76 -38.83 -52.55
C ALA A 10 -3.33 -37.77 -51.61
N GLY A 11 -3.78 -38.16 -50.46
CA GLY A 11 -4.18 -37.26 -49.41
C GLY A 11 -2.94 -36.75 -48.63
N ALA A 12 -2.65 -35.47 -48.73
CA ALA A 12 -1.64 -34.82 -47.91
C ALA A 12 -2.21 -34.58 -46.50
N VAL A 13 -1.69 -35.31 -45.53
CA VAL A 13 -2.00 -35.09 -44.13
C VAL A 13 -1.10 -33.97 -43.61
N PHE A 14 -1.68 -32.77 -43.44
CA PHE A 14 -0.99 -31.68 -42.75
C PHE A 14 -1.02 -31.95 -41.23
N LEU A 15 0.11 -32.32 -40.70
CA LEU A 15 0.35 -32.42 -39.25
C LEU A 15 0.57 -31.01 -38.72
N SER A 16 -0.49 -30.39 -38.15
CA SER A 16 -0.38 -29.09 -37.48
C SER A 16 0.23 -29.33 -36.08
N LEU A 17 1.53 -29.01 -35.91
CA LEU A 17 2.14 -28.92 -34.60
C LEU A 17 1.60 -27.68 -33.88
N ALA A 18 0.66 -27.88 -33.00
CA ALA A 18 0.26 -26.84 -32.04
C ALA A 18 1.38 -26.69 -31.00
N LEU A 19 2.14 -25.57 -31.10
CA LEU A 19 3.09 -25.17 -30.08
C LEU A 19 2.28 -24.63 -28.88
N ALA A 20 2.02 -25.48 -27.88
CA ALA A 20 1.48 -25.04 -26.61
C ALA A 20 2.55 -24.22 -25.87
N ALA A 21 2.44 -22.90 -25.93
CA ALA A 21 3.24 -22.02 -25.06
C ALA A 21 2.81 -22.29 -23.61
N ALA A 22 3.65 -22.98 -22.86
CA ALA A 22 3.49 -23.15 -21.42
C ALA A 22 3.63 -21.77 -20.76
N VAL A 23 2.51 -21.16 -20.42
CA VAL A 23 2.48 -19.97 -19.56
C VAL A 23 2.78 -20.46 -18.15
N PHE A 24 4.05 -20.42 -17.77
CA PHE A 24 4.44 -20.63 -16.38
C PHE A 24 3.86 -19.46 -15.57
N PRO A 25 3.02 -19.72 -14.53
CA PRO A 25 2.63 -18.67 -13.63
C PRO A 25 3.93 -18.15 -12.98
N LYS A 26 4.25 -16.87 -13.19
CA LYS A 26 5.27 -16.21 -12.36
C LYS A 26 4.76 -16.29 -10.93
N THR A 27 5.34 -17.19 -10.15
CA THR A 27 5.18 -17.15 -8.70
C THR A 27 5.78 -15.82 -8.28
N ALA A 28 4.91 -14.86 -7.94
CA ALA A 28 5.34 -13.64 -7.29
C ALA A 28 6.02 -14.05 -5.99
N VAL A 29 7.34 -13.97 -5.96
CA VAL A 29 8.08 -14.08 -4.70
C VAL A 29 7.62 -12.87 -3.90
N ALA A 30 6.96 -13.11 -2.77
CA ALA A 30 6.53 -12.02 -1.89
C ALA A 30 7.78 -11.26 -1.45
N ASP A 31 7.88 -10.01 -1.89
CA ASP A 31 8.95 -9.13 -1.47
C ASP A 31 8.78 -8.87 0.04
N SER A 32 9.78 -9.25 0.84
CA SER A 32 9.75 -9.10 2.29
C SER A 32 9.57 -7.64 2.74
N THR A 33 9.88 -6.67 1.87
CA THR A 33 9.74 -5.24 2.12
C THR A 33 8.40 -4.67 1.66
N GLU A 34 7.56 -5.46 0.97
CA GLU A 34 6.28 -5.00 0.39
C GLU A 34 5.30 -4.45 1.44
N ASP A 35 5.34 -5.03 2.64
CA ASP A 35 4.50 -4.66 3.78
C ASP A 35 5.31 -4.23 5.01
N PHE A 36 6.58 -3.91 4.86
CA PHE A 36 7.46 -3.50 5.95
C PHE A 36 8.51 -2.49 5.46
N PRO A 37 8.83 -1.46 6.23
CA PRO A 37 8.18 -1.01 7.48
C PRO A 37 6.80 -0.40 7.27
N ILE A 38 6.46 0.03 6.04
CA ILE A 38 5.17 0.65 5.70
C ILE A 38 4.33 -0.33 4.89
N PRO A 39 3.09 -0.66 5.33
CA PRO A 39 2.21 -1.57 4.59
C PRO A 39 1.95 -1.08 3.15
N ARG A 40 1.95 -1.99 2.18
CA ARG A 40 1.68 -1.70 0.76
C ARG A 40 0.37 -0.94 0.53
N ARG A 41 -0.67 -1.18 1.33
CA ARG A 41 -1.93 -0.45 1.26
C ARG A 41 -1.76 1.04 1.57
N GLN A 42 -0.89 1.36 2.52
CA GLN A 42 -0.56 2.74 2.84
C GLN A 42 0.27 3.41 1.74
N ILE A 43 1.13 2.65 1.09
CA ILE A 43 1.91 3.12 -0.07
C ILE A 43 0.98 3.41 -1.26
N ALA A 44 -0.03 2.55 -1.50
CA ALA A 44 -0.90 2.62 -2.67
C ALA A 44 -2.14 3.50 -2.49
N THR A 45 -2.49 3.91 -1.27
CA THR A 45 -3.73 4.68 -1.03
C THR A 45 -3.75 6.02 -1.75
N THR A 46 -4.94 6.40 -2.24
CA THR A 46 -5.22 7.72 -2.87
C THR A 46 -5.75 8.74 -1.86
N CYS A 47 -6.01 8.30 -0.62
CA CYS A 47 -6.44 9.17 0.46
C CYS A 47 -5.31 10.10 0.93
N ASP A 48 -5.68 11.25 1.49
CA ASP A 48 -4.77 12.10 2.25
C ASP A 48 -4.67 11.63 3.72
N ALA A 49 -3.87 12.35 4.50
CA ALA A 49 -3.60 12.00 5.90
C ALA A 49 -4.87 12.07 6.76
N GLU A 50 -5.67 13.11 6.56
CA GLU A 50 -6.88 13.39 7.33
C GLU A 50 -7.98 12.38 7.00
N GLN A 51 -8.19 12.06 5.72
CA GLN A 51 -9.10 10.99 5.31
C GLN A 51 -8.73 9.66 5.96
N TYR A 52 -7.45 9.32 5.93
CA TYR A 52 -6.98 8.09 6.55
C TYR A 52 -7.19 8.10 8.07
N LEU A 53 -6.83 9.20 8.73
CA LEU A 53 -6.94 9.32 10.20
C LEU A 53 -8.40 9.29 10.66
N ALA A 54 -9.33 9.95 9.92
CA ALA A 54 -10.76 9.87 10.15
C ALA A 54 -11.30 8.44 10.02
N ALA A 55 -10.89 7.74 8.95
CA ALA A 55 -11.23 6.33 8.75
C ALA A 55 -10.67 5.44 9.88
N ALA A 56 -9.43 5.68 10.32
CA ALA A 56 -8.83 4.95 11.44
C ALA A 56 -9.57 5.22 12.75
N ARG A 57 -10.03 6.45 12.99
CA ARG A 57 -10.87 6.80 14.15
C ARG A 57 -12.13 5.95 14.20
N ASP A 58 -12.82 5.80 13.08
CA ASP A 58 -14.13 5.15 13.04
C ASP A 58 -14.03 3.62 12.92
N THR A 59 -13.00 3.10 12.23
CA THR A 59 -12.80 1.64 12.04
C THR A 59 -11.93 0.98 13.10
N SER A 60 -11.15 1.75 13.85
CA SER A 60 -10.18 1.27 14.83
C SER A 60 -10.04 2.23 16.03
N PRO A 61 -11.17 2.58 16.70
CA PRO A 61 -11.23 3.69 17.68
C PRO A 61 -10.24 3.56 18.83
N ILE A 62 -9.97 2.35 19.31
CA ILE A 62 -9.00 2.12 20.40
C ILE A 62 -7.57 2.50 19.97
N TYR A 63 -7.21 2.21 18.72
CA TYR A 63 -5.87 2.56 18.21
C TYR A 63 -5.75 4.06 17.96
N TYR A 64 -6.80 4.67 17.41
CA TYR A 64 -6.87 6.12 17.25
C TYR A 64 -6.75 6.83 18.60
N GLN A 65 -7.56 6.46 19.58
CA GLN A 65 -7.54 7.05 20.92
C GLN A 65 -6.14 6.96 21.57
N ARG A 66 -5.51 5.79 21.52
CA ARG A 66 -4.16 5.59 22.08
C ARG A 66 -3.11 6.45 21.37
N TYR A 67 -3.23 6.58 20.06
CA TYR A 67 -2.35 7.43 19.27
C TYR A 67 -2.54 8.91 19.64
N MET A 68 -3.78 9.39 19.72
CA MET A 68 -4.10 10.78 20.04
C MET A 68 -3.68 11.15 21.49
N ILE A 69 -3.82 10.25 22.45
CA ILE A 69 -3.29 10.46 23.81
C ILE A 69 -1.76 10.67 23.74
N ASP A 70 -1.04 9.81 23.03
CA ASP A 70 0.42 9.93 22.91
C ASP A 70 0.81 11.20 22.15
N PHE A 71 0.09 11.55 21.07
CA PHE A 71 0.27 12.76 20.27
C PHE A 71 0.11 14.04 21.12
N HIS A 72 -1.02 14.18 21.84
CA HIS A 72 -1.31 15.38 22.64
C HIS A 72 -0.43 15.51 23.90
N ASN A 73 0.26 14.44 24.30
CA ASN A 73 1.29 14.48 25.32
C ASN A 73 2.65 14.97 24.83
N ARG A 74 2.80 15.28 23.52
CA ARG A 74 4.03 15.84 22.96
C ARG A 74 4.01 17.36 23.00
N PRO A 75 5.18 18.02 23.04
CA PRO A 75 5.28 19.45 22.82
C PRO A 75 4.67 19.87 21.48
N ALA A 76 4.13 21.08 21.40
CA ALA A 76 3.41 21.56 20.22
C ALA A 76 4.25 21.55 18.93
N ASP A 77 5.54 21.81 19.02
CA ASP A 77 6.47 21.75 17.89
C ASP A 77 6.68 20.32 17.38
N ILE A 78 6.67 19.33 18.27
CA ILE A 78 6.73 17.91 17.92
C ILE A 78 5.41 17.44 17.29
N GLN A 79 4.26 17.90 17.82
CA GLN A 79 2.95 17.63 17.20
C GLN A 79 2.91 18.18 15.78
N GLN A 80 3.26 19.45 15.58
CA GLN A 80 3.28 20.06 14.26
C GLN A 80 4.28 19.37 13.32
N GLY A 81 5.46 19.04 13.81
CA GLY A 81 6.46 18.30 13.03
C GLY A 81 5.97 16.93 12.54
N ALA A 82 5.17 16.23 13.37
CA ALA A 82 4.56 14.96 12.99
C ALA A 82 3.50 15.15 11.90
N ILE A 83 2.63 16.15 12.03
CA ILE A 83 1.62 16.51 11.00
C ILE A 83 2.32 16.84 9.68
N ASP A 84 3.29 17.75 9.71
CA ASP A 84 4.03 18.18 8.51
C ASP A 84 4.70 17.00 7.81
N ARG A 85 5.29 16.08 8.59
CA ARG A 85 5.96 14.91 8.05
C ARG A 85 4.98 13.89 7.46
N ILE A 86 3.83 13.70 8.06
CA ILE A 86 2.76 12.86 7.50
C ILE A 86 2.20 13.48 6.21
N HIS A 87 1.94 14.79 6.19
CA HIS A 87 1.52 15.49 4.96
C HIS A 87 2.55 15.33 3.84
N TRP A 88 3.84 15.49 4.15
CA TRP A 88 4.89 15.23 3.18
C TRP A 88 4.82 13.80 2.64
N PHE A 89 4.68 12.78 3.49
CA PHE A 89 4.55 11.40 3.04
C PHE A 89 3.35 11.20 2.09
N TYR A 90 2.20 11.77 2.44
CA TYR A 90 1.01 11.64 1.60
C TYR A 90 1.07 12.49 0.31
N SER A 91 1.94 13.49 0.24
CA SER A 91 2.21 14.26 -0.98
C SER A 91 3.04 13.50 -2.01
N LEU A 92 3.75 12.45 -1.59
CA LEU A 92 4.51 11.59 -2.49
C LEU A 92 3.57 10.68 -3.30
N ASP A 93 3.99 10.36 -4.52
CA ASP A 93 3.38 9.26 -5.26
C ASP A 93 3.73 7.89 -4.64
N SER A 94 3.12 6.81 -5.14
CA SER A 94 3.36 5.47 -4.60
C SER A 94 4.82 5.01 -4.76
N ALA A 95 5.54 5.46 -5.79
CA ALA A 95 6.94 5.15 -5.96
C ALA A 95 7.81 5.86 -4.90
N GLY A 96 7.54 7.14 -4.63
CA GLY A 96 8.22 7.91 -3.58
C GLY A 96 7.93 7.36 -2.18
N ARG A 97 6.68 6.97 -1.88
CA ARG A 97 6.32 6.31 -0.61
C ARG A 97 7.03 4.97 -0.45
N ARG A 98 7.17 4.21 -1.53
CA ARG A 98 7.91 2.95 -1.53
C ARG A 98 9.38 3.19 -1.23
N GLN A 99 10.01 4.13 -1.93
CA GLN A 99 11.40 4.49 -1.68
C GLN A 99 11.62 4.91 -0.23
N TYR A 100 10.76 5.77 0.31
CA TYR A 100 10.81 6.16 1.72
C TYR A 100 10.70 4.96 2.67
N SER A 101 9.82 3.99 2.37
CA SER A 101 9.69 2.76 3.15
C SER A 101 10.98 1.94 3.16
N GLU A 102 11.66 1.81 2.02
CA GLU A 102 12.93 1.09 1.88
C GLU A 102 14.08 1.81 2.59
N ASP A 103 14.15 3.13 2.46
CA ASP A 103 15.16 3.95 3.13
C ASP A 103 15.05 3.83 4.66
N THR A 104 13.83 3.88 5.20
CA THR A 104 13.59 3.72 6.65
C THR A 104 13.86 2.30 7.14
N ALA A 105 13.68 1.27 6.31
CA ALA A 105 13.99 -0.11 6.65
C ALA A 105 15.50 -0.36 6.77
N THR A 106 16.30 0.33 5.96
CA THR A 106 17.75 0.10 5.85
C THR A 106 18.59 1.03 6.71
N ASN A 107 18.04 2.20 7.09
CA ASN A 107 18.73 3.19 7.89
C ASN A 107 17.84 3.74 9.00
N ILE A 108 18.09 3.32 10.24
CA ILE A 108 17.32 3.76 11.42
C ILE A 108 17.41 5.27 11.69
N TYR A 109 18.40 5.95 11.14
CA TYR A 109 18.59 7.40 11.29
C TYR A 109 18.00 8.20 10.12
N TYR A 110 17.40 7.51 9.14
CA TYR A 110 16.82 8.17 7.97
C TYR A 110 15.66 9.10 8.35
N GLU A 111 14.80 8.63 9.27
CA GLU A 111 13.65 9.38 9.73
C GLU A 111 13.97 10.17 11.01
N GLN A 112 14.23 11.47 10.83
CA GLN A 112 14.59 12.35 11.95
C GLN A 112 13.46 12.52 12.96
N MET A 113 12.19 12.51 12.52
CA MET A 113 11.04 12.64 13.42
C MET A 113 11.03 11.52 14.48
N ALA A 114 11.49 10.33 14.12
CA ALA A 114 11.58 9.19 15.03
C ALA A 114 12.56 9.42 16.21
N THR A 115 13.53 10.33 16.09
CA THR A 115 14.43 10.70 17.19
C THR A 115 13.76 11.59 18.24
N HIS A 116 12.72 12.32 17.85
CA HIS A 116 11.94 13.19 18.73
C HIS A 116 10.73 12.46 19.32
N TRP A 117 10.12 11.59 18.53
CA TRP A 117 8.99 10.79 18.92
C TRP A 117 8.94 9.46 18.15
N GLY A 118 9.40 8.36 18.78
CA GLY A 118 9.50 7.05 18.13
C GLY A 118 8.18 6.47 17.62
N ASN A 119 7.03 6.93 18.14
CA ASN A 119 5.69 6.49 17.73
C ASN A 119 4.97 7.47 16.78
N TRP A 120 5.64 8.49 16.27
CA TRP A 120 5.06 9.60 15.51
C TRP A 120 4.14 9.17 14.34
N ALA A 121 4.44 8.05 13.71
CA ALA A 121 3.67 7.52 12.59
C ALA A 121 3.02 6.16 12.88
N LYS A 122 2.93 5.76 14.16
CA LYS A 122 2.52 4.41 14.53
C LYS A 122 1.16 4.00 13.98
N ILE A 123 0.17 4.91 14.01
CA ILE A 123 -1.18 4.63 13.49
C ILE A 123 -1.18 4.48 11.96
N PHE A 124 -0.26 5.17 11.28
CA PHE A 124 -0.17 5.18 9.82
C PHE A 124 0.62 3.98 9.27
N PHE A 125 1.68 3.52 9.97
CA PHE A 125 2.65 2.59 9.41
C PHE A 125 2.73 1.23 10.10
N ASN A 126 2.51 1.19 11.42
CA ASN A 126 2.94 0.02 12.20
C ASN A 126 1.84 -1.01 12.48
N ASN A 127 0.60 -0.80 11.99
CA ASN A 127 -0.50 -1.74 12.24
C ASN A 127 -1.23 -2.09 10.95
N LYS A 128 -0.86 -3.23 10.34
CA LYS A 128 -1.47 -3.71 9.09
C LYS A 128 -2.99 -3.83 9.17
N GLY A 129 -3.53 -4.23 10.33
CA GLY A 129 -4.96 -4.38 10.53
C GLY A 129 -5.70 -3.04 10.54
N VAL A 130 -5.13 -2.01 11.18
CA VAL A 130 -5.66 -0.64 11.15
C VAL A 130 -5.57 -0.08 9.74
N VAL A 131 -4.38 -0.20 9.12
CA VAL A 131 -4.17 0.27 7.74
C VAL A 131 -5.14 -0.36 6.76
N ALA A 132 -5.36 -1.68 6.84
CA ALA A 132 -6.30 -2.36 5.96
C ALA A 132 -7.72 -1.81 6.08
N LYS A 133 -8.24 -1.69 7.31
CA LYS A 133 -9.59 -1.18 7.56
C LYS A 133 -9.75 0.28 7.16
N ALA A 134 -8.78 1.13 7.52
CA ALA A 134 -8.84 2.54 7.21
C ALA A 134 -8.77 2.79 5.70
N THR A 135 -7.84 2.15 4.98
CA THR A 135 -7.70 2.32 3.52
C THR A 135 -8.88 1.76 2.71
N ASP A 136 -9.67 0.85 3.27
CA ASP A 136 -10.88 0.34 2.60
C ASP A 136 -12.00 1.40 2.52
N VAL A 137 -12.01 2.39 3.41
CA VAL A 137 -13.12 3.36 3.52
C VAL A 137 -12.69 4.84 3.52
N CYS A 138 -11.40 5.14 3.52
CA CYS A 138 -10.92 6.51 3.71
C CYS A 138 -11.42 7.51 2.65
N GLU A 139 -11.71 7.07 1.43
CA GLU A 139 -12.26 7.94 0.38
C GLU A 139 -13.66 8.48 0.70
N GLN A 140 -14.35 7.93 1.71
CA GLN A 140 -15.66 8.40 2.16
C GLN A 140 -15.57 9.65 3.06
N TYR A 141 -14.37 10.00 3.51
CA TYR A 141 -14.15 11.12 4.42
C TYR A 141 -13.70 12.37 3.67
N PRO A 142 -13.98 13.58 4.22
CA PRO A 142 -13.51 14.83 3.63
C PRO A 142 -11.99 14.90 3.58
N LYS A 143 -11.46 15.46 2.48
CA LYS A 143 -10.03 15.76 2.36
C LYS A 143 -9.65 16.97 3.19
N GLY A 144 -8.45 16.91 3.81
CA GLY A 144 -7.88 18.04 4.53
C GLY A 144 -8.69 18.48 5.77
N ASP A 145 -9.52 17.62 6.33
CA ASP A 145 -10.27 17.93 7.55
C ASP A 145 -9.36 17.82 8.78
N MET A 146 -8.70 18.92 9.10
CA MET A 146 -7.76 19.01 10.22
C MET A 146 -8.38 18.73 11.59
N SER A 147 -9.73 18.76 11.72
CA SER A 147 -10.40 18.46 12.99
C SER A 147 -10.15 17.04 13.51
N VAL A 148 -9.69 16.13 12.65
CA VAL A 148 -9.32 14.77 13.05
C VAL A 148 -8.07 14.73 13.93
N TRP A 149 -7.29 15.81 13.99
CA TRP A 149 -6.16 15.97 14.89
C TRP A 149 -6.54 16.55 16.25
N ASP A 150 -7.77 17.12 16.38
CA ASP A 150 -8.32 17.63 17.62
C ASP A 150 -8.94 16.45 18.40
N TRP A 151 -8.36 16.13 19.53
CA TRP A 151 -8.89 15.08 20.39
C TRP A 151 -9.08 15.59 21.82
N THR A 152 -10.30 15.46 22.31
CA THR A 152 -10.64 15.73 23.71
C THR A 152 -10.95 14.40 24.38
N ALA A 153 -10.27 14.11 25.52
CA ALA A 153 -10.46 12.90 26.29
C ALA A 153 -11.89 12.81 26.87
#